data_01ad1bc19b5938df6b804d3ccbab4c3c
#
_entry.id   01ad1bc19b5938df6b804d3ccbab4c3c
#
_cell.length_a   1.000
_cell.length_b   1.000
_cell.length_c   1.000
_cell.angle_alpha   90.00
_cell.angle_beta   90.00
_cell.angle_gamma   90.00
#
_symmetry.space_group_name_H-M   'P 1'
#
loop_
_entity.id
_entity.type
_entity.pdbx_description
1 polymer ?
#
loop_
_entity_poly.entity_id
_entity_poly.type
_entity_poly.pdbx_seq_one_letter_code
_entity_poly.pdbx_strand_id
1 'polypeptide(L)'
;KEKYGINEENIQKARKIMTVRYEISRNGYSNIKPVIISKSISYLSANQIKEQSSSFPGTSVVTTPIVTYPYGSLASHILGYVGSISSEEYNANKEKYDINDIIGKTGIQYTLEEYLKGEDGIRQVDMSVDGTITEQHIAEEAEAGHTVTLTIDSNLQKVTEEALKKNIKDIANGSYGQKYNAKAGAAVVMDVKSGEILALASYPDYEPELFISGITQKKLEEYNKGNNYYNRAISGTYAPRFSI
;
A
#
# COMPACT_ATOMS: atom_id res chain seq x y z
N LYS A 1 -3.93 10.45 -32.03
CA LYS A 1 -4.91 11.54 -31.90
C LYS A 1 -6.28 11.12 -32.41
N GLU A 2 -6.39 10.62 -33.64
CA GLU A 2 -7.67 10.21 -34.28
C GLU A 2 -8.52 9.27 -33.44
N LYS A 3 -7.94 8.17 -32.95
CA LYS A 3 -8.66 7.18 -32.11
C LYS A 3 -9.41 7.76 -30.92
N TYR A 4 -8.95 8.91 -30.39
CA TYR A 4 -9.54 9.58 -29.22
C TYR A 4 -10.12 10.94 -29.54
N GLY A 5 -10.30 11.32 -30.82
CA GLY A 5 -10.92 12.57 -31.28
C GLY A 5 -10.19 13.82 -30.75
N ILE A 6 -8.85 13.82 -30.72
CA ILE A 6 -8.06 14.91 -30.14
C ILE A 6 -7.62 15.88 -31.23
N ASN A 7 -8.18 17.10 -31.21
CA ASN A 7 -7.88 18.19 -32.16
C ASN A 7 -6.85 19.19 -31.61
N GLU A 8 -6.22 18.92 -30.48
CA GLU A 8 -5.21 19.80 -29.88
C GLU A 8 -3.88 19.72 -30.66
N GLU A 9 -3.36 20.87 -31.08
CA GLU A 9 -2.11 20.97 -31.86
C GLU A 9 -0.88 20.82 -30.97
N ASN A 10 -0.92 21.39 -29.77
CA ASN A 10 0.16 21.28 -28.79
C ASN A 10 0.32 19.83 -28.34
N ILE A 11 1.48 19.24 -28.63
CA ILE A 11 1.78 17.82 -28.36
C ILE A 11 1.69 17.50 -26.86
N GLN A 12 2.14 18.39 -26.00
CA GLN A 12 2.10 18.18 -24.54
C GLN A 12 0.66 18.14 -23.99
N LYS A 13 -0.16 19.09 -24.46
CA LYS A 13 -1.59 19.12 -24.11
C LYS A 13 -2.32 17.90 -24.71
N ALA A 14 -2.08 17.61 -25.97
CA ALA A 14 -2.66 16.44 -26.64
C ALA A 14 -2.34 15.12 -25.91
N ARG A 15 -1.11 14.98 -25.40
CA ARG A 15 -0.71 13.81 -24.59
C ARG A 15 -1.52 13.72 -23.29
N LYS A 16 -1.67 14.82 -22.55
CA LYS A 16 -2.48 14.83 -21.30
C LYS A 16 -3.93 14.43 -21.57
N ILE A 17 -4.55 15.01 -22.61
CA ILE A 17 -5.92 14.66 -23.02
C ILE A 17 -6.02 13.17 -23.38
N MET A 18 -5.03 12.66 -24.13
CA MET A 18 -4.99 11.25 -24.52
C MET A 18 -4.90 10.33 -23.29
N THR A 19 -4.07 10.67 -22.32
CA THR A 19 -3.93 9.88 -21.07
C THR A 19 -5.27 9.79 -20.35
N VAL A 20 -5.95 10.92 -20.14
CA VAL A 20 -7.26 10.94 -19.46
C VAL A 20 -8.29 10.12 -20.23
N ARG A 21 -8.42 10.31 -21.55
CA ARG A 21 -9.37 9.55 -22.38
C ARG A 21 -9.05 8.06 -22.44
N TYR A 22 -7.77 7.71 -22.42
CA TYR A 22 -7.32 6.32 -22.35
C TYR A 22 -7.73 5.66 -21.03
N GLU A 23 -7.49 6.33 -19.90
CA GLU A 23 -7.88 5.81 -18.58
C GLU A 23 -9.40 5.66 -18.45
N ILE A 24 -10.17 6.64 -18.92
CA ILE A 24 -11.64 6.57 -18.97
C ILE A 24 -12.09 5.35 -19.81
N SER A 25 -11.51 5.19 -20.99
CA SER A 25 -11.86 4.07 -21.91
C SER A 25 -11.48 2.71 -21.33
N ARG A 26 -10.32 2.64 -20.65
CA ARG A 26 -9.80 1.40 -20.07
C ARG A 26 -10.63 0.93 -18.86
N ASN A 27 -11.04 1.87 -18.02
CA ASN A 27 -11.71 1.58 -16.74
C ASN A 27 -13.24 1.51 -16.85
N GLY A 28 -13.81 1.77 -18.04
CA GLY A 28 -15.23 1.63 -18.30
C GLY A 28 -16.08 2.63 -17.51
N TYR A 29 -15.89 3.93 -17.80
CA TYR A 29 -16.68 5.01 -17.20
C TYR A 29 -18.19 4.83 -17.46
N SER A 30 -18.99 5.06 -16.42
CA SER A 30 -20.42 5.29 -16.52
C SER A 30 -20.84 6.33 -15.47
N ASN A 31 -22.07 6.86 -15.56
CA ASN A 31 -22.57 7.85 -14.61
C ASN A 31 -22.58 7.35 -13.15
N ILE A 32 -22.67 6.03 -12.97
CA ILE A 32 -22.65 5.37 -11.65
C ILE A 32 -21.29 4.77 -11.29
N LYS A 33 -20.32 4.74 -12.24
CA LYS A 33 -18.98 4.22 -12.01
C LYS A 33 -17.95 5.28 -12.37
N PRO A 34 -17.52 6.10 -11.40
CA PRO A 34 -16.51 7.11 -11.63
C PRO A 34 -15.14 6.49 -11.93
N VAL A 35 -14.32 7.21 -12.67
CA VAL A 35 -12.94 6.83 -12.96
C VAL A 35 -11.99 7.82 -12.30
N ILE A 36 -11.02 7.29 -11.56
CA ILE A 36 -9.99 8.11 -10.92
C ILE A 36 -9.04 8.65 -12.00
N ILE A 37 -9.06 9.97 -12.21
CA ILE A 37 -8.21 10.64 -13.19
C ILE A 37 -6.86 11.03 -12.58
N SER A 38 -6.85 11.46 -11.32
CA SER A 38 -5.63 11.85 -10.60
C SER A 38 -5.76 11.52 -9.13
N LYS A 39 -4.65 11.04 -8.55
CA LYS A 39 -4.50 10.81 -7.11
C LYS A 39 -3.62 11.91 -6.51
N SER A 40 -3.79 12.19 -5.23
CA SER A 40 -2.94 13.11 -4.47
C SER A 40 -2.83 14.52 -5.08
N ILE A 41 -3.97 15.10 -5.48
CA ILE A 41 -4.03 16.50 -5.95
C ILE A 41 -3.81 17.47 -4.79
N SER A 42 -3.22 18.64 -5.07
CA SER A 42 -3.02 19.66 -4.06
C SER A 42 -4.35 20.22 -3.54
N TYR A 43 -4.36 20.69 -2.29
CA TYR A 43 -5.53 21.32 -1.70
C TYR A 43 -6.05 22.51 -2.53
N LEU A 44 -5.13 23.31 -3.10
CA LEU A 44 -5.49 24.41 -4.02
C LEU A 44 -6.21 23.90 -5.27
N SER A 45 -5.67 22.85 -5.91
CA SER A 45 -6.31 22.27 -7.11
C SER A 45 -7.66 21.65 -6.78
N ALA A 46 -7.78 21.01 -5.62
CA ALA A 46 -9.04 20.43 -5.15
C ALA A 46 -10.11 21.51 -4.97
N ASN A 47 -9.77 22.64 -4.33
CA ASN A 47 -10.68 23.76 -4.14
C ASN A 47 -11.05 24.43 -5.46
N GLN A 48 -10.09 24.64 -6.37
CA GLN A 48 -10.38 25.20 -7.70
C GLN A 48 -11.38 24.36 -8.49
N ILE A 49 -11.24 23.03 -8.45
CA ILE A 49 -12.19 22.12 -9.11
C ILE A 49 -13.58 22.21 -8.46
N LYS A 50 -13.65 22.28 -7.12
CA LYS A 50 -14.93 22.41 -6.40
C LYS A 50 -15.61 23.75 -6.67
N GLU A 51 -14.87 24.84 -6.62
CA GLU A 51 -15.40 26.20 -6.85
C GLU A 51 -15.81 26.44 -8.30
N GLN A 52 -15.07 25.87 -9.25
CA GLN A 52 -15.31 26.00 -10.68
C GLN A 52 -16.00 24.76 -11.28
N SER A 53 -16.89 24.13 -10.54
CA SER A 53 -17.57 22.90 -10.96
C SER A 53 -18.26 23.01 -12.34
N SER A 54 -18.78 24.20 -12.68
CA SER A 54 -19.33 24.49 -14.01
C SER A 54 -18.33 24.38 -15.16
N SER A 55 -17.04 24.62 -14.88
CA SER A 55 -15.94 24.49 -15.86
C SER A 55 -15.41 23.06 -15.94
N PHE A 56 -15.75 22.22 -14.97
CA PHE A 56 -15.35 20.81 -14.88
C PHE A 56 -16.57 19.87 -14.77
N PRO A 57 -17.49 19.89 -15.76
CA PRO A 57 -18.70 19.08 -15.69
C PRO A 57 -18.36 17.59 -15.60
N GLY A 58 -19.08 16.86 -14.75
CA GLY A 58 -18.86 15.41 -14.53
C GLY A 58 -17.61 15.05 -13.74
N THR A 59 -16.93 16.02 -13.14
CA THR A 59 -15.81 15.76 -12.23
C THR A 59 -16.21 15.97 -10.78
N SER A 60 -15.62 15.19 -9.89
CA SER A 60 -15.76 15.35 -8.45
C SER A 60 -14.41 15.18 -7.75
N VAL A 61 -14.28 15.82 -6.60
CA VAL A 61 -13.11 15.65 -5.72
C VAL A 61 -13.56 14.90 -4.48
N VAL A 62 -12.98 13.75 -4.28
CA VAL A 62 -13.25 12.88 -3.14
C VAL A 62 -12.00 12.78 -2.27
N THR A 63 -12.17 12.84 -0.96
CA THR A 63 -11.11 12.54 0.00
C THR A 63 -11.19 11.06 0.32
N THR A 64 -10.09 10.35 0.09
CA THR A 64 -10.01 8.91 0.37
C THR A 64 -8.86 8.68 1.35
N PRO A 65 -9.03 7.90 2.42
CA PRO A 65 -7.94 7.51 3.27
C PRO A 65 -6.92 6.69 2.48
N ILE A 66 -5.65 6.94 2.74
CA ILE A 66 -4.54 6.18 2.15
C ILE A 66 -3.66 5.60 3.25
N VAL A 67 -3.19 4.39 3.05
CA VAL A 67 -2.20 3.79 3.93
C VAL A 67 -0.83 4.40 3.60
N THR A 68 -0.07 4.78 4.62
CA THR A 68 1.29 5.30 4.49
C THR A 68 2.21 4.58 5.46
N TYR A 69 3.49 4.52 5.12
CA TYR A 69 4.54 3.94 5.96
C TYR A 69 5.59 5.01 6.29
N PRO A 70 5.35 5.88 7.29
CA PRO A 70 6.19 7.06 7.57
C PRO A 70 7.66 6.74 7.85
N TYR A 71 7.94 5.51 8.30
CA TYR A 71 9.29 5.05 8.63
C TYR A 71 9.91 4.12 7.56
N GLY A 72 9.34 4.10 6.36
CA GLY A 72 9.84 3.31 5.22
C GLY A 72 9.84 1.81 5.51
N SER A 73 11.01 1.17 5.44
CA SER A 73 11.16 -0.27 5.64
C SER A 73 11.14 -0.73 7.11
N LEU A 74 11.10 0.21 8.08
CA LEU A 74 11.12 -0.14 9.50
C LEU A 74 9.95 -1.06 9.85
N ALA A 75 10.25 -2.18 10.49
CA ALA A 75 9.30 -3.20 10.90
C ALA A 75 8.44 -3.77 9.74
N SER A 76 8.94 -3.71 8.49
CA SER A 76 8.18 -4.14 7.30
C SER A 76 7.64 -5.56 7.41
N HIS A 77 8.39 -6.49 7.99
CA HIS A 77 7.97 -7.88 8.18
C HIS A 77 6.91 -8.06 9.27
N ILE A 78 6.81 -7.11 10.21
CA ILE A 78 5.78 -7.11 11.27
C ILE A 78 4.52 -6.47 10.73
N LEU A 79 4.65 -5.24 10.20
CA LEU A 79 3.52 -4.48 9.68
C LEU A 79 2.90 -5.15 8.46
N GLY A 80 3.74 -5.69 7.58
CA GLY A 80 3.30 -6.18 6.30
C GLY A 80 3.10 -5.06 5.28
N TYR A 81 2.38 -5.35 4.22
CA TYR A 81 2.00 -4.37 3.21
C TYR A 81 0.56 -4.57 2.75
N VAL A 82 -0.02 -3.52 2.21
CA VAL A 82 -1.32 -3.54 1.57
C VAL A 82 -1.15 -3.53 0.04
N GLY A 83 -2.13 -4.08 -0.66
CA GLY A 83 -2.14 -4.11 -2.12
C GLY A 83 -3.54 -4.32 -2.67
N SER A 84 -3.71 -4.13 -3.97
CA SER A 84 -5.01 -4.34 -4.62
C SER A 84 -5.49 -5.77 -4.43
N ILE A 85 -6.79 -5.91 -4.20
CA ILE A 85 -7.44 -7.23 -4.10
C ILE A 85 -7.26 -8.01 -5.41
N SER A 86 -6.93 -9.29 -5.32
CA SER A 86 -6.89 -10.17 -6.48
C SER A 86 -8.29 -10.67 -6.85
N SER A 87 -8.44 -11.19 -8.07
CA SER A 87 -9.72 -11.75 -8.50
C SER A 87 -10.15 -12.94 -7.64
N GLU A 88 -9.21 -13.74 -7.16
CA GLU A 88 -9.46 -14.88 -6.28
C GLU A 88 -9.94 -14.42 -4.90
N GLU A 89 -9.24 -13.45 -4.29
CA GLU A 89 -9.61 -12.88 -2.98
C GLU A 89 -10.98 -12.20 -3.03
N TYR A 90 -11.24 -11.44 -4.10
CA TYR A 90 -12.53 -10.81 -4.33
C TYR A 90 -13.65 -11.84 -4.47
N ASN A 91 -13.45 -12.89 -5.30
CA ASN A 91 -14.46 -13.92 -5.52
C ASN A 91 -14.77 -14.72 -4.24
N ALA A 92 -13.80 -14.88 -3.36
CA ALA A 92 -13.96 -15.54 -2.07
C ALA A 92 -14.72 -14.68 -1.04
N ASN A 93 -14.74 -13.34 -1.20
CA ASN A 93 -15.25 -12.41 -0.20
C ASN A 93 -16.06 -11.24 -0.80
N LYS A 94 -16.92 -11.51 -1.77
CA LYS A 94 -17.69 -10.49 -2.51
C LYS A 94 -18.63 -9.65 -1.65
N GLU A 95 -19.04 -10.17 -0.50
CA GLU A 95 -19.92 -9.46 0.43
C GLU A 95 -19.16 -8.44 1.29
N LYS A 96 -17.81 -8.57 1.35
CA LYS A 96 -16.94 -7.79 2.24
C LYS A 96 -16.09 -6.77 1.49
N TYR A 97 -15.78 -7.03 0.22
CA TYR A 97 -14.83 -6.22 -0.56
C TYR A 97 -15.36 -5.85 -1.92
N ASP A 98 -14.93 -4.68 -2.38
CA ASP A 98 -15.09 -4.26 -3.77
C ASP A 98 -13.86 -4.63 -4.62
N ILE A 99 -14.07 -4.72 -5.93
CA ILE A 99 -13.03 -5.15 -6.90
C ILE A 99 -11.80 -4.24 -6.95
N ASN A 100 -11.89 -3.04 -6.43
CA ASN A 100 -10.80 -2.05 -6.40
C ASN A 100 -10.23 -1.84 -5.00
N ASP A 101 -10.66 -2.63 -4.02
CA ASP A 101 -10.20 -2.48 -2.65
C ASP A 101 -8.71 -2.74 -2.51
N ILE A 102 -8.13 -2.04 -1.56
CA ILE A 102 -6.77 -2.27 -1.08
C ILE A 102 -6.88 -3.01 0.23
N ILE A 103 -6.30 -4.21 0.28
CA ILE A 103 -6.36 -5.10 1.44
C ILE A 103 -4.96 -5.42 1.97
N GLY A 104 -4.89 -5.82 3.23
CA GLY A 104 -3.65 -6.35 3.82
C GLY A 104 -3.21 -7.65 3.16
N LYS A 105 -1.95 -7.73 2.76
CA LYS A 105 -1.38 -8.92 2.08
C LYS A 105 -0.53 -9.77 3.00
N THR A 106 0.13 -9.17 3.96
CA THR A 106 1.03 -9.87 4.90
C THR A 106 1.04 -9.16 6.25
N GLY A 107 1.63 -9.80 7.26
CA GLY A 107 1.86 -9.23 8.58
C GLY A 107 0.58 -8.81 9.30
N ILE A 108 0.68 -7.78 10.11
CA ILE A 108 -0.45 -7.22 10.87
C ILE A 108 -1.54 -6.68 9.95
N GLN A 109 -1.17 -6.06 8.83
CA GLN A 109 -2.12 -5.58 7.83
C GLN A 109 -3.06 -6.68 7.34
N TYR A 110 -2.56 -7.91 7.18
CA TYR A 110 -3.38 -9.06 6.82
C TYR A 110 -4.12 -9.67 8.02
N THR A 111 -3.41 -9.88 9.13
CA THR A 111 -3.96 -10.62 10.28
C THR A 111 -5.04 -9.84 11.02
N LEU A 112 -4.93 -8.51 11.06
CA LEU A 112 -5.86 -7.62 11.73
C LEU A 112 -6.66 -6.75 10.74
N GLU A 113 -6.83 -7.21 9.51
CA GLU A 113 -7.57 -6.51 8.46
C GLU A 113 -8.95 -6.04 8.95
N GLU A 114 -9.68 -6.91 9.63
CA GLU A 114 -11.03 -6.59 10.15
C GLU A 114 -11.06 -5.43 11.13
N TYR A 115 -9.99 -5.27 11.91
CA TYR A 115 -9.88 -4.17 12.86
C TYR A 115 -9.37 -2.88 12.21
N LEU A 116 -8.58 -3.00 11.16
CA LEU A 116 -7.89 -1.88 10.53
C LEU A 116 -8.67 -1.25 9.37
N LYS A 117 -9.51 -2.02 8.68
CA LYS A 117 -10.18 -1.57 7.47
C LYS A 117 -11.19 -0.45 7.73
N GLY A 118 -11.99 -0.51 8.79
CA GLY A 118 -13.16 0.36 8.97
C GLY A 118 -14.33 -0.03 8.06
N GLU A 119 -15.37 0.78 8.05
CA GLU A 119 -16.58 0.57 7.27
C GLU A 119 -16.78 1.70 6.26
N ASP A 120 -17.11 1.33 5.02
CA ASP A 120 -17.33 2.29 3.94
C ASP A 120 -18.70 2.97 4.10
N GLY A 121 -18.74 4.28 3.92
CA GLY A 121 -19.99 5.03 3.91
C GLY A 121 -20.77 4.87 2.61
N ILE A 122 -22.08 5.03 2.68
CA ILE A 122 -22.98 4.96 1.54
C ILE A 122 -23.46 6.36 1.17
N ARG A 123 -23.23 6.73 -0.10
CA ARG A 123 -23.77 7.97 -0.68
C ARG A 123 -24.88 7.65 -1.66
N GLN A 124 -26.07 8.17 -1.40
CA GLN A 124 -27.18 8.10 -2.34
C GLN A 124 -27.12 9.29 -3.30
N VAL A 125 -27.33 9.01 -4.58
CA VAL A 125 -27.27 10.00 -5.65
C VAL A 125 -28.56 9.93 -6.44
N ASP A 126 -29.32 11.04 -6.48
CA ASP A 126 -30.50 11.17 -7.29
C ASP A 126 -30.13 11.73 -8.67
N MET A 127 -30.61 11.07 -9.71
CA MET A 127 -30.32 11.47 -11.09
C MET A 127 -31.61 11.70 -11.87
N SER A 128 -31.60 12.74 -12.69
CA SER A 128 -32.65 12.98 -13.68
C SER A 128 -32.55 11.99 -14.85
N VAL A 129 -33.58 11.94 -15.67
CA VAL A 129 -33.68 10.98 -16.82
C VAL A 129 -32.54 11.15 -17.84
N ASP A 130 -31.95 12.34 -17.93
CA ASP A 130 -30.82 12.66 -18.78
C ASP A 130 -29.45 12.28 -18.16
N GLY A 131 -29.46 11.70 -16.93
CA GLY A 131 -28.26 11.28 -16.22
C GLY A 131 -27.54 12.41 -15.44
N THR A 132 -28.18 13.58 -15.31
CA THR A 132 -27.65 14.67 -14.50
C THR A 132 -27.92 14.40 -13.02
N ILE A 133 -26.90 14.52 -12.17
CA ILE A 133 -27.05 14.41 -10.72
C ILE A 133 -27.82 15.63 -10.21
N THR A 134 -28.98 15.39 -9.60
CA THR A 134 -29.87 16.43 -9.08
C THR A 134 -29.67 16.65 -7.59
N GLU A 135 -29.42 15.58 -6.84
CA GLU A 135 -29.18 15.65 -5.40
C GLU A 135 -28.21 14.56 -4.96
N GLN A 136 -27.47 14.80 -3.87
CA GLN A 136 -26.59 13.83 -3.25
C GLN A 136 -26.72 13.97 -1.72
N HIS A 137 -26.93 12.86 -1.04
CA HIS A 137 -26.88 12.84 0.41
C HIS A 137 -26.12 11.61 0.91
N ILE A 138 -25.49 11.74 2.07
CA ILE A 138 -24.83 10.62 2.73
C ILE A 138 -25.90 9.81 3.43
N ALA A 139 -26.11 8.56 3.01
CA ALA A 139 -27.05 7.66 3.63
C ALA A 139 -26.44 7.00 4.88
N GLU A 140 -25.15 6.66 4.79
CA GLU A 140 -24.38 6.11 5.90
C GLU A 140 -23.01 6.78 5.94
N GLU A 141 -22.58 7.22 7.11
CA GLU A 141 -21.24 7.79 7.30
C GLU A 141 -20.18 6.69 7.29
N ALA A 142 -19.00 6.99 6.74
CA ALA A 142 -17.88 6.07 6.80
C ALA A 142 -17.30 6.02 8.23
N GLU A 143 -17.05 4.81 8.74
CA GLU A 143 -16.41 4.61 10.02
C GLU A 143 -14.94 4.23 9.87
N ALA A 144 -14.05 4.93 10.60
CA ALA A 144 -12.64 4.64 10.57
C ALA A 144 -12.32 3.32 11.30
N GLY A 145 -11.35 2.57 10.78
CA GLY A 145 -10.85 1.38 11.47
C GLY A 145 -10.18 1.70 12.82
N HIS A 146 -9.99 0.65 13.61
CA HIS A 146 -9.42 0.76 14.95
C HIS A 146 -7.90 0.97 14.93
N THR A 147 -7.39 1.58 16.00
CA THR A 147 -5.96 1.71 16.25
C THR A 147 -5.42 0.46 16.93
N VAL A 148 -4.32 -0.07 16.40
CA VAL A 148 -3.60 -1.20 16.99
C VAL A 148 -2.25 -0.72 17.54
N THR A 149 -2.02 -0.94 18.83
CA THR A 149 -0.74 -0.65 19.49
C THR A 149 0.04 -1.95 19.69
N LEU A 150 1.30 -1.93 19.28
CA LEU A 150 2.21 -3.08 19.40
C LEU A 150 3.12 -2.91 20.61
N THR A 151 3.69 -4.02 21.08
CA THR A 151 4.73 -4.03 22.12
C THR A 151 6.10 -3.64 21.58
N ILE A 152 6.23 -3.48 20.26
CA ILE A 152 7.48 -3.13 19.58
C ILE A 152 7.90 -1.71 19.97
N ASP A 153 9.11 -1.57 20.51
CA ASP A 153 9.77 -0.28 20.66
C ASP A 153 10.42 0.13 19.35
N SER A 154 9.98 1.24 18.78
CA SER A 154 10.42 1.70 17.46
C SER A 154 11.92 2.01 17.38
N ASN A 155 12.52 2.53 18.47
CA ASN A 155 13.95 2.82 18.52
C ASN A 155 14.76 1.53 18.61
N LEU A 156 14.33 0.60 19.47
CA LEU A 156 14.97 -0.70 19.60
C LEU A 156 14.86 -1.52 18.32
N GLN A 157 13.70 -1.48 17.65
CA GLN A 157 13.49 -2.10 16.34
C GLN A 157 14.49 -1.57 15.32
N LYS A 158 14.61 -0.24 15.21
CA LYS A 158 15.55 0.42 14.29
C LYS A 158 16.99 -0.02 14.55
N VAL A 159 17.44 0.05 15.79
CA VAL A 159 18.80 -0.35 16.17
C VAL A 159 19.03 -1.84 15.85
N THR A 160 18.03 -2.69 16.12
CA THR A 160 18.12 -4.14 15.86
C THR A 160 18.24 -4.41 14.36
N GLU A 161 17.43 -3.76 13.51
CA GLU A 161 17.50 -3.93 12.05
C GLU A 161 18.82 -3.43 11.48
N GLU A 162 19.28 -2.25 11.90
CA GLU A 162 20.57 -1.68 11.46
C GLU A 162 21.74 -2.57 11.88
N ALA A 163 21.76 -3.06 13.11
CA ALA A 163 22.78 -3.95 13.64
C ALA A 163 22.79 -5.30 12.89
N LEU A 164 21.63 -5.90 12.67
CA LEU A 164 21.49 -7.15 11.91
C LEU A 164 22.04 -6.99 10.49
N LYS A 165 21.59 -5.96 9.78
CA LYS A 165 22.03 -5.64 8.42
C LYS A 165 23.54 -5.40 8.34
N LYS A 166 24.08 -4.64 9.29
CA LYS A 166 25.52 -4.35 9.37
C LYS A 166 26.30 -5.66 9.60
N ASN A 167 25.94 -6.45 10.61
CA ASN A 167 26.65 -7.68 10.94
C ASN A 167 26.64 -8.69 9.78
N ILE A 168 25.52 -8.87 9.10
CA ILE A 168 25.44 -9.77 7.93
C ILE A 168 26.41 -9.31 6.83
N LYS A 169 26.47 -8.01 6.55
CA LYS A 169 27.41 -7.44 5.57
C LYS A 169 28.88 -7.60 6.01
N ASP A 170 29.18 -7.36 7.27
CA ASP A 170 30.52 -7.48 7.82
C ASP A 170 31.01 -8.94 7.75
N ILE A 171 30.15 -9.91 8.08
CA ILE A 171 30.44 -11.34 7.94
C ILE A 171 30.69 -11.72 6.45
N ALA A 172 29.84 -11.23 5.56
CA ALA A 172 29.99 -11.50 4.13
C ALA A 172 31.28 -10.91 3.54
N ASN A 173 31.73 -9.76 4.05
CA ASN A 173 32.94 -9.08 3.63
C ASN A 173 34.20 -9.61 4.29
N GLY A 174 34.08 -10.44 5.35
CA GLY A 174 35.23 -10.98 6.10
C GLY A 174 35.79 -10.02 7.15
N SER A 175 35.01 -9.04 7.62
CA SER A 175 35.44 -8.08 8.65
C SER A 175 35.85 -8.75 9.97
N TYR A 176 35.42 -9.99 10.19
CA TYR A 176 35.77 -10.81 11.37
C TYR A 176 36.78 -11.92 11.04
N GLY A 177 37.56 -11.76 9.95
CA GLY A 177 38.59 -12.68 9.53
C GLY A 177 38.21 -13.43 8.23
N GLN A 178 37.46 -14.51 8.32
CA GLN A 178 37.05 -15.27 7.12
C GLN A 178 35.77 -14.75 6.52
N LYS A 179 35.69 -14.76 5.18
CA LYS A 179 34.45 -14.44 4.44
C LYS A 179 33.50 -15.63 4.45
N TYR A 180 32.23 -15.34 4.74
CA TYR A 180 31.16 -16.33 4.68
C TYR A 180 30.08 -15.89 3.72
N ASN A 181 29.32 -16.82 3.17
CA ASN A 181 28.20 -16.52 2.28
C ASN A 181 26.95 -16.12 3.12
N ALA A 182 27.09 -15.09 3.94
CA ALA A 182 26.02 -14.55 4.76
C ALA A 182 25.17 -13.58 3.92
N LYS A 183 23.89 -13.90 3.71
CA LYS A 183 22.98 -13.08 2.90
C LYS A 183 21.70 -12.68 3.64
N ALA A 184 21.39 -13.35 4.72
CA ALA A 184 20.13 -13.20 5.41
C ALA A 184 20.26 -13.59 6.88
N GLY A 185 19.34 -13.13 7.72
CA GLY A 185 19.28 -13.45 9.13
C GLY A 185 18.06 -12.86 9.81
N ALA A 186 17.89 -13.20 11.08
CA ALA A 186 16.83 -12.66 11.92
C ALA A 186 17.38 -12.36 13.32
N ALA A 187 16.73 -11.42 14.01
CA ALA A 187 16.97 -11.11 15.41
C ALA A 187 15.65 -10.83 16.13
N VAL A 188 15.50 -11.33 17.33
CA VAL A 188 14.32 -11.10 18.18
C VAL A 188 14.80 -10.62 19.54
N VAL A 189 14.19 -9.55 20.04
CA VAL A 189 14.41 -9.02 21.40
C VAL A 189 13.10 -9.15 22.16
N MET A 190 13.15 -9.83 23.29
CA MET A 190 11.99 -10.13 24.12
C MET A 190 12.26 -9.74 25.56
N ASP A 191 11.27 -9.15 26.22
CA ASP A 191 11.28 -9.00 27.67
C ASP A 191 11.04 -10.38 28.33
N VAL A 192 11.99 -10.83 29.13
CA VAL A 192 11.93 -12.16 29.73
C VAL A 192 10.93 -12.28 30.87
N LYS A 193 10.42 -11.16 31.39
CA LYS A 193 9.44 -11.15 32.48
C LYS A 193 8.02 -11.11 31.97
N SER A 194 7.73 -10.25 30.99
CA SER A 194 6.39 -10.09 30.40
C SER A 194 6.15 -11.01 29.21
N GLY A 195 7.22 -11.46 28.53
CA GLY A 195 7.14 -12.19 27.26
C GLY A 195 6.86 -11.29 26.05
N GLU A 196 6.83 -9.99 26.21
CA GLU A 196 6.59 -9.03 25.15
C GLU A 196 7.74 -9.00 24.14
N ILE A 197 7.41 -9.00 22.86
CA ILE A 197 8.38 -8.83 21.79
C ILE A 197 8.62 -7.32 21.62
N LEU A 198 9.84 -6.88 21.93
CA LEU A 198 10.24 -5.48 21.86
C LEU A 198 10.87 -5.10 20.52
N ALA A 199 11.51 -6.06 19.85
CA ALA A 199 11.98 -5.92 18.47
C ALA A 199 11.99 -7.29 17.76
N LEU A 200 11.67 -7.26 16.45
CA LEU A 200 11.68 -8.44 15.61
C LEU A 200 12.16 -8.04 14.21
N ALA A 201 13.40 -8.37 13.91
CA ALA A 201 14.06 -8.00 12.66
C ALA A 201 14.28 -9.21 11.76
N SER A 202 14.07 -9.02 10.48
CA SER A 202 14.39 -9.97 9.41
C SER A 202 15.14 -9.24 8.30
N TYR A 203 16.22 -9.80 7.79
CA TYR A 203 17.03 -9.23 6.71
C TYR A 203 17.19 -10.27 5.59
N PRO A 204 17.12 -9.85 4.31
CA PRO A 204 16.87 -8.49 3.82
C PRO A 204 15.42 -8.02 4.03
N ASP A 205 15.28 -6.71 4.16
CA ASP A 205 14.03 -5.97 4.32
C ASP A 205 13.42 -5.55 2.95
N TYR A 206 12.24 -4.96 2.99
CA TYR A 206 11.57 -4.38 1.83
C TYR A 206 10.83 -3.08 2.22
N GLU A 207 10.49 -2.27 1.23
CA GLU A 207 9.72 -1.03 1.41
C GLU A 207 8.24 -1.27 1.12
N PRO A 208 7.36 -1.30 2.13
CA PRO A 208 5.92 -1.55 1.94
C PRO A 208 5.23 -0.51 1.06
N GLU A 209 5.66 0.76 1.13
CA GLU A 209 5.10 1.87 0.35
C GLU A 209 5.12 1.62 -1.17
N LEU A 210 6.09 0.85 -1.67
CA LEU A 210 6.21 0.54 -3.09
C LEU A 210 5.03 -0.29 -3.63
N PHE A 211 4.32 -1.01 -2.78
CA PHE A 211 3.15 -1.80 -3.20
C PHE A 211 1.92 -0.93 -3.40
N ILE A 212 1.88 0.24 -2.77
CA ILE A 212 0.80 1.23 -2.93
C ILE A 212 1.11 2.15 -4.11
N SER A 213 2.34 2.69 -4.16
CA SER A 213 2.77 3.65 -5.17
C SER A 213 3.08 3.03 -6.54
N GLY A 214 3.30 1.73 -6.56
CA GLY A 214 3.68 0.95 -7.74
C GLY A 214 5.13 0.49 -7.68
N ILE A 215 5.32 -0.82 -7.59
CA ILE A 215 6.65 -1.44 -7.64
C ILE A 215 7.06 -1.69 -9.09
N THR A 216 8.30 -1.34 -9.44
CA THR A 216 8.84 -1.66 -10.77
C THR A 216 9.14 -3.15 -10.90
N GLN A 217 9.02 -3.71 -12.11
CA GLN A 217 9.32 -5.11 -12.37
C GLN A 217 10.73 -5.50 -11.90
N LYS A 218 11.72 -4.64 -12.17
CA LYS A 218 13.10 -4.85 -11.72
C LYS A 218 13.21 -4.97 -10.19
N LYS A 219 12.50 -4.11 -9.45
CA LYS A 219 12.53 -4.12 -7.98
C LYS A 219 11.81 -5.34 -7.41
N LEU A 220 10.72 -5.74 -8.03
CA LEU A 220 10.00 -6.96 -7.68
C LEU A 220 10.88 -8.22 -7.86
N GLU A 221 11.61 -8.31 -8.97
CA GLU A 221 12.54 -9.41 -9.22
C GLU A 221 13.70 -9.42 -8.20
N GLU A 222 14.23 -8.24 -7.83
CA GLU A 222 15.25 -8.11 -6.78
C GLU A 222 14.73 -8.66 -5.44
N TYR A 223 13.53 -8.27 -5.03
CA TYR A 223 12.91 -8.73 -3.79
C TYR A 223 12.62 -10.23 -3.82
N ASN A 224 12.12 -10.76 -4.92
CA ASN A 224 11.87 -12.19 -5.09
C ASN A 224 13.18 -12.99 -5.01
N LYS A 225 14.26 -12.54 -5.67
CA LYS A 225 15.56 -13.18 -5.63
C LYS A 225 16.19 -13.16 -4.24
N GLY A 226 15.96 -12.10 -3.46
CA GLY A 226 16.44 -11.96 -2.09
C GLY A 226 15.54 -12.64 -1.05
N ASN A 227 14.35 -13.12 -1.42
CA ASN A 227 13.29 -13.53 -0.50
C ASN A 227 13.05 -12.46 0.57
N ASN A 228 12.91 -11.19 0.14
CA ASN A 228 12.80 -10.05 1.04
C ASN A 228 11.50 -10.06 1.85
N TYR A 229 10.43 -10.67 1.33
CA TYR A 229 9.14 -10.78 2.03
C TYR A 229 9.10 -11.85 3.12
N TYR A 230 10.09 -12.73 3.11
CA TYR A 230 10.10 -13.86 4.03
C TYR A 230 10.51 -13.43 5.44
N ASN A 231 9.59 -13.52 6.38
CA ASN A 231 9.86 -13.21 7.79
C ASN A 231 10.66 -14.34 8.43
N ARG A 232 11.97 -14.20 8.46
CA ARG A 232 12.90 -15.22 8.96
C ARG A 232 12.82 -15.41 10.47
N ALA A 233 12.31 -14.40 11.19
CA ALA A 233 12.19 -14.46 12.64
C ALA A 233 11.09 -15.45 13.10
N ILE A 234 10.03 -15.60 12.30
CA ILE A 234 8.88 -16.48 12.65
C ILE A 234 8.72 -17.68 11.72
N SER A 235 9.18 -17.58 10.47
CA SER A 235 9.01 -18.65 9.47
C SER A 235 10.33 -19.37 9.13
N GLY A 236 11.48 -18.81 9.57
CA GLY A 236 12.79 -19.39 9.28
C GLY A 236 13.04 -20.69 10.06
N THR A 237 13.41 -21.73 9.35
CA THR A 237 13.86 -22.98 9.95
C THR A 237 15.37 -23.09 9.86
N TYR A 238 16.02 -23.20 11.01
CA TYR A 238 17.48 -23.32 11.11
C TYR A 238 17.86 -24.59 11.86
N ALA A 239 18.86 -25.29 11.38
CA ALA A 239 19.40 -26.43 12.13
C ALA A 239 20.03 -25.91 13.44
N PRO A 240 19.64 -26.44 14.61
CA PRO A 240 20.23 -26.03 15.88
C PRO A 240 21.72 -26.34 15.87
N ARG A 241 22.57 -25.35 16.08
CA ARG A 241 23.99 -25.50 16.33
C ARG A 241 24.24 -25.23 17.80
N PHE A 242 24.68 -26.22 18.51
CA PHE A 242 25.23 -26.03 19.86
C PHE A 242 26.62 -25.39 19.69
N SER A 243 26.78 -24.15 20.11
CA SER A 243 28.10 -23.59 20.44
C SER A 243 28.42 -24.10 21.85
N ILE A 244 29.38 -24.98 21.95
CA ILE A 244 30.02 -25.35 23.23
C ILE A 244 31.02 -24.28 23.60
#